data_d0c5415b5aa5850f9443a20e6dd90497
#
_entry.id   d0c5415b5aa5850f9443a20e6dd90497
#
_cell.length_a   1.000
_cell.length_b   1.000
_cell.length_c   1.000
_cell.angle_alpha   90.00
_cell.angle_beta   90.00
_cell.angle_gamma   90.00
#
_symmetry.space_group_name_H-M   'P 1'
#
loop_
_entity.id
_entity.type
_entity.pdbx_description
1 polymer ?
#
loop_
_entity_poly.entity_id
_entity_poly.type
_entity_poly.pdbx_seq_one_letter_code
_entity_poly.pdbx_strand_id
1 'polypeptide(L)' 'MEILLKFQCQSCDKEFTVLDQQIETDMLSCPHCQESVDVGDEEPEVEYED' A
#
# COMPACT_ATOMS: atom_id res chain seq x y z
N MET A 1 -0.68 12.22 -13.80
CA MET A 1 -0.13 12.39 -12.45
C MET A 1 -0.12 11.04 -11.74
N GLU A 2 1.02 10.72 -11.16
CA GLU A 2 1.16 9.45 -10.46
C GLU A 2 1.59 9.72 -9.04
N ILE A 3 0.93 9.03 -8.12
CA ILE A 3 1.23 9.13 -6.70
C ILE A 3 1.55 7.72 -6.20
N LEU A 4 2.76 7.53 -5.70
CA LEU A 4 3.16 6.28 -5.10
C LEU A 4 2.98 6.37 -3.60
N LEU A 5 2.24 5.44 -3.06
CA LEU A 5 1.97 5.36 -1.64
C LEU A 5 2.71 4.15 -1.06
N LYS A 6 3.23 4.34 0.14
CA LYS A 6 4.01 3.32 0.82
C LYS A 6 3.20 2.73 1.95
N PHE A 7 3.14 1.42 1.98
CA PHE A 7 2.44 0.68 3.03
C PHE A 7 3.39 -0.33 3.65
N GLN A 8 3.08 -0.72 4.87
CA GLN A 8 3.84 -1.74 5.55
C GLN A 8 2.94 -2.92 5.87
N CYS A 9 3.37 -4.11 5.47
CA CYS A 9 2.66 -5.34 5.79
C CYS A 9 2.92 -5.71 7.25
N GLN A 10 1.85 -5.94 8.00
CA GLN A 10 1.98 -6.31 9.40
C GLN A 10 2.29 -7.79 9.59
N SER A 11 2.12 -8.58 8.54
CA SER A 11 2.34 -10.01 8.62
C SER A 11 3.80 -10.38 8.40
N CYS A 12 4.45 -9.75 7.43
CA CYS A 12 5.84 -10.05 7.12
C CYS A 12 6.79 -8.90 7.42
N ASP A 13 6.26 -7.76 7.89
CA ASP A 13 7.03 -6.55 8.24
C ASP A 13 7.79 -5.94 7.08
N LYS A 14 7.39 -6.23 5.86
CA LYS A 14 8.03 -5.66 4.69
C LYS A 14 7.20 -4.51 4.13
N GLU A 15 7.90 -3.54 3.58
CA GLU A 15 7.25 -2.38 3.00
C GLU A 15 7.08 -2.58 1.50
N PHE A 16 6.02 -1.99 0.96
CA PHE A 16 5.77 -2.03 -0.48
C PHE A 16 5.11 -0.73 -0.91
N THR A 17 5.24 -0.41 -2.19
CA THR A 17 4.63 0.78 -2.75
C THR A 17 3.61 0.39 -3.81
N VAL A 18 2.54 1.18 -3.88
CA VAL A 18 1.51 1.00 -4.89
C VAL A 18 1.12 2.37 -5.44
N LEU A 19 0.58 2.37 -6.65
CA LEU A 19 0.01 3.59 -7.21
C LEU A 19 -1.32 3.88 -6.54
N ASP A 20 -1.57 5.15 -6.27
CA ASP A 20 -2.84 5.57 -5.68
C ASP A 20 -4.02 5.10 -6.51
N GLN A 21 -3.89 5.16 -7.83
CA GLN A 21 -4.96 4.74 -8.72
C GLN A 21 -5.18 3.23 -8.75
N GLN A 22 -4.27 2.45 -8.19
CA GLN A 22 -4.41 1.01 -8.10
C GLN A 22 -5.21 0.57 -6.88
N ILE A 23 -5.47 1.49 -5.98
CA ILE A 23 -6.25 1.19 -4.79
C ILE A 23 -7.72 1.34 -5.13
N GLU A 24 -8.39 0.22 -5.39
CA GLU A 24 -9.81 0.22 -5.73
C GLU A 24 -10.69 -0.03 -4.52
N THR A 25 -10.13 -0.64 -3.50
CA THR A 25 -10.83 -0.93 -2.25
C THR A 25 -9.91 -0.52 -1.10
N ASP A 26 -10.41 -0.67 0.12
CA ASP A 26 -9.61 -0.35 1.29
C ASP A 26 -8.64 -1.47 1.66
N MET A 27 -8.44 -2.43 0.77
CA MET A 27 -7.57 -3.55 1.03
C MET A 27 -6.59 -3.76 -0.12
N LEU A 28 -5.38 -4.11 0.23
CA LEU A 28 -4.33 -4.42 -0.73
C LEU A 28 -3.73 -5.78 -0.39
N SER A 29 -3.14 -6.42 -1.40
CA SER A 29 -2.42 -7.66 -1.19
C SER A 29 -0.92 -7.38 -1.11
N CYS A 30 -0.29 -7.88 -0.07
CA CYS A 30 1.16 -7.75 0.06
C CYS A 30 1.85 -8.60 -1.01
N PRO A 31 2.77 -8.00 -1.78
CA PRO A 31 3.45 -8.76 -2.84
C PRO A 31 4.49 -9.75 -2.33
N HIS A 32 4.81 -9.68 -1.04
CA HIS A 32 5.82 -10.57 -0.46
C HIS A 32 5.21 -11.83 0.14
N CYS A 33 4.14 -11.68 0.91
CA CYS A 33 3.51 -12.82 1.58
C CYS A 33 2.09 -13.07 1.09
N GLN A 34 1.55 -12.21 0.26
CA GLN A 34 0.23 -12.31 -0.33
C GLN A 34 -0.92 -12.23 0.69
N GLU A 35 -0.62 -11.68 1.86
CA GLU A 35 -1.65 -11.43 2.86
C GLU A 35 -2.38 -10.14 2.56
N SER A 36 -3.64 -10.08 2.98
CA SER A 36 -4.43 -8.87 2.80
C SER A 36 -4.00 -7.79 3.80
N VAL A 37 -3.80 -6.60 3.31
CA VAL A 37 -3.43 -5.45 4.14
C VAL A 37 -4.57 -4.46 4.10
N ASP A 38 -5.10 -4.12 5.28
CA ASP A 38 -6.17 -3.14 5.41
C ASP A 38 -5.56 -1.74 5.41
N VAL A 39 -5.91 -0.95 4.42
CA VAL A 39 -5.37 0.40 4.26
C VAL A 39 -6.41 1.48 4.56
N GLY A 40 -7.62 1.07 4.91
CA GLY A 40 -8.71 2.01 5.13
C GLY A 40 -8.55 2.88 6.36
N ASP A 41 -7.92 2.34 7.40
CA ASP A 41 -7.74 3.06 8.66
C ASP A 41 -6.37 3.70 8.81
N GLU A 42 -5.49 3.51 7.85
CA GLU A 42 -4.14 4.03 7.92
C GLU A 42 -3.91 5.10 6.87
N GLU A 43 -3.17 6.14 7.25
CA GLU A 43 -2.76 7.14 6.29
C GLU A 43 -1.48 6.66 5.63
N PRO A 44 -1.50 6.43 4.32
CA PRO A 44 -0.30 5.99 3.63
C PRO A 44 0.72 7.12 3.52
N GLU A 45 1.99 6.76 3.53
CA GLU A 45 3.04 7.72 3.28
C GLU A 45 3.21 7.89 1.78
N VAL A 46 3.31 9.14 1.35
CA VAL A 46 3.56 9.43 -0.05
C VAL A 46 5.05 9.25 -0.29
N GLU A 47 5.39 8.22 -1.07
CA GLU A 47 6.78 7.95 -1.41
C GLU A 47 7.23 8.80 -2.59
N TYR A 48 6.33 8.98 -3.54
CA TYR A 48 6.63 9.75 -4.74
C TYR A 48 5.36 10.41 -5.23
N GLU A 49 5.46 11.66 -5.59
CA GLU A 49 4.32 12.42 -6.13
C GLU A 49 4.81 13.17 -7.37
N ASP A 50 4.17 12.86 -8.48
CA ASP A 50 4.49 13.50 -9.76
C ASP A 50 3.48 14.57 -10.11
#